data_6c36e9aa5ba04a01a47be42c36d05af6
#
_entry.id   6c36e9aa5ba04a01a47be42c36d05af6
#
_cell.length_a   1.000
_cell.length_b   1.000
_cell.length_c   1.000
_cell.angle_alpha   90.00
_cell.angle_beta   90.00
_cell.angle_gamma   90.00
#
_symmetry.space_group_name_H-M   'P 1'
#
loop_
_entity.id
_entity.type
_entity.pdbx_description
1 polymer ?
#
loop_
_entity_poly.entity_id
_entity_poly.type
_entity_poly.pdbx_seq_one_letter_code
_entity_poly.pdbx_strand_id
1 'polypeptide(L)'
;MQRETVWLVEDEQGIADTLVYMLQQEGFDVEVFERGLPVLDKARQQVPDVIILDVGLPDISGFELCRQLLALHPALPVLFLTARSEEVDRLLGLEIGADDYVAKPFSPR
;
A
#
# COMPACT_ATOMS: atom_id res chain seq x y z
N MET A 1 -19.84 -7.91 -13.07
CA MET A 1 -18.68 -7.02 -13.05
C MET A 1 -17.69 -7.45 -11.99
N GLN A 2 -16.44 -7.46 -12.34
CA GLN A 2 -15.40 -7.77 -11.37
C GLN A 2 -15.07 -6.53 -10.56
N ARG A 3 -14.84 -6.74 -9.27
CA ARG A 3 -14.37 -5.66 -8.42
C ARG A 3 -12.86 -5.53 -8.56
N GLU A 4 -12.39 -4.31 -8.45
CA GLU A 4 -10.95 -4.08 -8.40
C GLU A 4 -10.40 -4.55 -7.06
N THR A 5 -9.21 -5.12 -7.11
CA THR A 5 -8.55 -5.70 -5.94
C THR A 5 -7.51 -4.72 -5.41
N VAL A 6 -7.57 -4.47 -4.11
CA VAL A 6 -6.61 -3.62 -3.40
C VAL A 6 -5.88 -4.48 -2.38
N TRP A 7 -4.55 -4.43 -2.39
CA TRP A 7 -3.76 -4.99 -1.30
C TRP A 7 -3.37 -3.84 -0.38
N LEU A 8 -3.71 -3.97 0.88
CA LEU A 8 -3.40 -2.99 1.90
C LEU A 8 -2.35 -3.57 2.84
N VAL A 9 -1.18 -2.98 2.88
CA VAL A 9 -0.06 -3.44 3.70
C VAL A 9 0.11 -2.47 4.86
N GLU A 10 -0.41 -2.84 6.03
CA GLU A 10 -0.47 -1.98 7.20
C GLU A 10 -0.48 -2.84 8.45
N ASP A 11 0.45 -2.61 9.37
CA ASP A 11 0.54 -3.39 10.61
C ASP A 11 -0.32 -2.83 11.75
N GLU A 12 -0.77 -1.60 11.65
CA GLU A 12 -1.61 -0.99 12.67
C GLU A 12 -3.08 -1.27 12.38
N GLN A 13 -3.69 -2.09 13.24
CA GLN A 13 -5.02 -2.63 12.99
C GLN A 13 -6.09 -1.55 12.83
N GLY A 14 -6.06 -0.52 13.68
CA GLY A 14 -7.07 0.54 13.62
C GLY A 14 -7.05 1.28 12.29
N ILE A 15 -5.87 1.53 11.76
CA ILE A 15 -5.74 2.20 10.47
C ILE A 15 -6.17 1.27 9.35
N ALA A 16 -5.76 0.01 9.41
CA ALA A 16 -6.17 -0.98 8.42
C ALA A 16 -7.69 -1.13 8.38
N ASP A 17 -8.33 -1.24 9.53
CA ASP A 17 -9.78 -1.40 9.60
C ASP A 17 -10.52 -0.20 8.99
N THR A 18 -10.04 1.00 9.26
CA THR A 18 -10.63 2.22 8.71
C THR A 18 -10.52 2.24 7.19
N LEU A 19 -9.35 1.91 6.67
CA LEU A 19 -9.14 1.87 5.21
C LEU A 19 -9.95 0.78 4.54
N VAL A 20 -10.02 -0.38 5.15
CA VAL A 20 -10.83 -1.49 4.61
C VAL A 20 -12.29 -1.04 4.49
N TYR A 21 -12.82 -0.41 5.55
CA TYR A 21 -14.19 0.05 5.52
C TYR A 21 -14.41 1.06 4.39
N MET A 22 -13.54 2.05 4.29
CA MET A 22 -13.66 3.08 3.26
C MET A 22 -13.57 2.49 1.85
N LEU A 23 -12.63 1.60 1.63
CA LEU A 23 -12.44 1.00 0.30
C LEU A 23 -13.58 0.07 -0.09
N GLN A 24 -14.11 -0.68 0.87
CA GLN A 24 -15.25 -1.53 0.60
C GLN A 24 -16.50 -0.72 0.27
N GLN A 25 -16.67 0.45 0.90
CA GLN A 25 -17.76 1.35 0.56
C GLN A 25 -17.69 1.82 -0.89
N GLU A 26 -16.48 1.92 -1.43
CA GLU A 26 -16.27 2.31 -2.82
C GLU A 26 -16.30 1.13 -3.79
N GLY A 27 -16.55 -0.06 -3.29
CA GLY A 27 -16.71 -1.24 -4.15
C GLY A 27 -15.45 -2.04 -4.42
N PHE A 28 -14.37 -1.82 -3.65
CA PHE A 28 -13.14 -2.58 -3.84
C PHE A 28 -13.14 -3.86 -3.01
N ASP A 29 -12.47 -4.87 -3.52
CA ASP A 29 -12.11 -6.05 -2.73
C ASP A 29 -10.75 -5.79 -2.11
N VAL A 30 -10.66 -5.90 -0.79
CA VAL A 30 -9.44 -5.53 -0.06
C VAL A 30 -8.86 -6.75 0.64
N GLU A 31 -7.57 -6.97 0.43
CA GLU A 31 -6.82 -7.97 1.19
C GLU A 31 -5.78 -7.23 2.03
N VAL A 32 -5.71 -7.56 3.32
CA VAL A 32 -4.83 -6.88 4.27
C VAL A 32 -3.62 -7.75 4.58
N PHE A 33 -2.44 -7.12 4.58
CA PHE A 33 -1.19 -7.76 4.99
C PHE A 33 -0.60 -6.94 6.14
N GLU A 34 -0.17 -7.61 7.18
CA GLU A 34 0.46 -6.93 8.32
C GLU A 34 1.97 -6.76 8.14
N ARG A 35 2.56 -7.45 7.17
CA ARG A 35 3.99 -7.41 6.89
C ARG A 35 4.22 -7.42 5.39
N GLY A 36 5.40 -6.99 4.99
CA GLY A 36 5.72 -6.85 3.56
C GLY A 36 6.21 -8.11 2.88
N LEU A 37 6.96 -8.97 3.58
CA LEU A 37 7.52 -10.16 2.93
C LEU A 37 6.46 -11.11 2.35
N PRO A 38 5.34 -11.38 3.05
CA PRO A 38 4.27 -12.19 2.43
C PRO A 38 3.68 -11.57 1.18
N VAL A 39 3.70 -10.23 1.08
CA VAL A 39 3.22 -9.54 -0.12
C VAL A 39 4.08 -9.89 -1.32
N LEU A 40 5.40 -9.91 -1.14
CA LEU A 40 6.32 -10.26 -2.23
C LEU A 40 6.10 -11.68 -2.71
N ASP A 41 5.89 -12.61 -1.79
CA ASP A 41 5.63 -14.00 -2.16
C ASP A 41 4.36 -14.11 -2.99
N LYS A 42 3.31 -13.42 -2.59
CA LYS A 42 2.05 -13.47 -3.32
C LYS A 42 2.16 -12.74 -4.66
N ALA A 43 2.94 -11.68 -4.72
CA ALA A 43 3.10 -10.88 -5.94
C ALA A 43 3.77 -11.65 -7.07
N ARG A 44 4.47 -12.73 -6.76
CA ARG A 44 5.05 -13.59 -7.79
C ARG A 44 4.00 -14.40 -8.53
N GLN A 45 2.82 -14.54 -7.96
CA GLN A 45 1.74 -15.36 -8.54
C GLN A 45 0.54 -14.53 -8.95
N GLN A 46 0.30 -13.42 -8.29
CA GLN A 46 -0.86 -12.56 -8.53
C GLN A 46 -0.43 -11.11 -8.50
N VAL A 47 -1.23 -10.24 -9.11
CA VAL A 47 -1.02 -8.80 -9.01
C VAL A 47 -2.36 -8.14 -8.70
N PRO A 48 -2.41 -7.23 -7.73
CA PRO A 48 -3.64 -6.48 -7.47
C PRO A 48 -3.79 -5.34 -8.47
N ASP A 49 -4.95 -4.70 -8.45
CA ASP A 49 -5.17 -3.52 -9.28
C ASP A 49 -4.44 -2.31 -8.71
N VAL A 50 -4.29 -2.26 -7.39
CA VAL A 50 -3.54 -1.20 -6.70
C VAL A 50 -3.05 -1.73 -5.36
N ILE A 51 -1.92 -1.23 -4.91
CA ILE A 51 -1.40 -1.55 -3.58
C ILE A 51 -1.21 -0.26 -2.78
N ILE A 52 -1.66 -0.30 -1.53
CA ILE A 52 -1.47 0.78 -0.56
C ILE A 52 -0.56 0.22 0.53
N LEU A 53 0.58 0.85 0.75
CA LEU A 53 1.51 0.31 1.71
C LEU A 53 2.10 1.36 2.64
N ASP A 54 2.29 0.95 3.88
CA ASP A 54 2.89 1.76 4.91
C ASP A 54 4.42 1.76 4.75
N VAL A 55 5.03 2.88 5.05
CA VAL A 55 6.48 3.00 5.02
C VAL A 55 7.11 2.20 6.16
N GLY A 56 6.54 2.25 7.34
CA GLY A 56 7.12 1.65 8.54
C GLY A 56 6.60 0.25 8.86
N LEU A 57 6.89 -0.72 8.01
CA LEU A 57 6.49 -2.10 8.25
C LEU A 57 7.51 -2.81 9.15
N PRO A 58 7.09 -3.88 9.87
CA PRO A 58 7.97 -4.53 10.84
C PRO A 58 9.10 -5.38 10.25
N ASP A 59 8.94 -5.88 9.02
CA ASP A 59 9.89 -6.82 8.43
C ASP A 59 10.70 -6.25 7.27
N ILE A 60 10.17 -5.29 6.54
CA ILE A 60 10.85 -4.68 5.41
C ILE A 60 10.33 -3.25 5.29
N SER A 61 11.20 -2.32 4.92
CA SER A 61 10.77 -0.94 4.70
C SER A 61 9.76 -0.90 3.55
N GLY A 62 8.74 -0.03 3.68
CA GLY A 62 7.75 0.14 2.61
C GLY A 62 8.39 0.62 1.31
N PHE A 63 9.45 1.43 1.39
CA PHE A 63 10.17 1.88 0.20
C PHE A 63 10.85 0.71 -0.51
N GLU A 64 11.49 -0.17 0.24
CA GLU A 64 12.14 -1.34 -0.35
C GLU A 64 11.11 -2.31 -0.91
N LEU A 65 10.00 -2.50 -0.21
CA LEU A 65 8.90 -3.33 -0.69
C LEU A 65 8.37 -2.79 -2.02
N CYS A 66 8.15 -1.48 -2.11
CA CYS A 66 7.70 -0.84 -3.35
C CYS A 66 8.67 -1.10 -4.48
N ARG A 67 9.96 -0.92 -4.23
CA ARG A 67 10.96 -1.13 -5.26
C ARG A 67 10.95 -2.55 -5.79
N GLN A 68 10.86 -3.54 -4.91
CA GLN A 68 10.82 -4.94 -5.32
C GLN A 68 9.52 -5.29 -6.04
N LEU A 69 8.39 -4.73 -5.57
CA LEU A 69 7.11 -4.94 -6.26
C LEU A 69 7.13 -4.38 -7.67
N LEU A 70 7.69 -3.20 -7.86
CA LEU A 70 7.78 -2.58 -9.18
C LEU A 70 8.78 -3.29 -10.09
N ALA A 71 9.77 -3.97 -9.51
CA ALA A 71 10.65 -4.83 -10.30
C ALA A 71 9.89 -6.05 -10.86
N LEU A 72 8.92 -6.56 -10.11
CA LEU A 72 8.08 -7.67 -10.56
C LEU A 72 6.96 -7.20 -11.50
N HIS A 73 6.35 -6.07 -11.19
CA HIS A 73 5.19 -5.54 -11.91
C HIS A 73 5.38 -4.04 -12.13
N PRO A 74 6.10 -3.64 -13.18
CA PRO A 74 6.44 -2.22 -13.39
C PRO A 74 5.26 -1.28 -13.54
N ALA A 75 4.09 -1.80 -13.93
CA ALA A 75 2.89 -0.97 -14.11
C ALA A 75 1.97 -0.96 -12.90
N LEU A 76 2.36 -1.59 -11.80
CA LEU A 76 1.53 -1.68 -10.61
C LEU A 76 1.37 -0.30 -9.96
N PRO A 77 0.13 0.21 -9.80
CA PRO A 77 -0.09 1.47 -9.07
C PRO A 77 0.21 1.28 -7.58
N VAL A 78 1.05 2.15 -7.04
CA VAL A 78 1.46 2.10 -5.63
C VAL A 78 1.13 3.42 -4.97
N LEU A 79 0.44 3.33 -3.82
CA LEU A 79 0.17 4.47 -2.95
C LEU A 79 0.87 4.24 -1.62
N PHE A 80 1.59 5.24 -1.15
CA PHE A 80 2.18 5.18 0.18
C PHE A 80 1.25 5.74 1.23
N LEU A 81 1.25 5.09 2.37
CA LEU A 81 0.51 5.50 3.55
C LEU A 81 1.54 5.70 4.65
N THR A 82 1.58 6.88 5.27
CA THR A 82 2.61 7.17 6.26
C THR A 82 2.12 8.15 7.31
N ALA A 83 2.66 8.02 8.53
CA ALA A 83 2.46 9.00 9.59
C ALA A 83 3.28 10.25 9.36
N ARG A 84 4.26 10.20 8.47
CA ARG A 84 5.12 11.33 8.15
C ARG A 84 4.55 12.14 7.01
N SER A 85 4.51 13.44 7.20
CA SER A 85 4.09 14.35 6.13
C SER A 85 5.28 15.16 5.61
N GLU A 86 6.49 14.74 5.93
CA GLU A 86 7.68 15.44 5.53
C GLU A 86 7.94 15.26 4.05
N GLU A 87 8.32 16.35 3.42
CA GLU A 87 8.51 16.38 1.98
C GLU A 87 9.62 15.44 1.52
N VAL A 88 10.65 15.25 2.35
CA VAL A 88 11.76 14.36 2.02
C VAL A 88 11.27 12.92 1.82
N ASP A 89 10.44 12.42 2.73
CA ASP A 89 9.90 11.07 2.61
C ASP A 89 9.00 10.94 1.39
N ARG A 90 8.23 11.97 1.12
CA ARG A 90 7.35 12.00 -0.03
C ARG A 90 8.14 11.94 -1.35
N LEU A 91 9.19 12.74 -1.45
CA LEU A 91 10.04 12.76 -2.64
C LEU A 91 10.72 11.42 -2.84
N LEU A 92 11.22 10.81 -1.76
CA LEU A 92 11.88 9.51 -1.85
C LEU A 92 10.91 8.44 -2.37
N GLY A 93 9.67 8.44 -1.88
CA GLY A 93 8.67 7.49 -2.34
C GLY A 93 8.37 7.65 -3.84
N LEU A 94 8.22 8.89 -4.30
CA LEU A 94 7.94 9.16 -5.69
C LEU A 94 9.12 8.81 -6.60
N GLU A 95 10.35 9.03 -6.13
CA GLU A 95 11.53 8.65 -6.90
C GLU A 95 11.65 7.14 -7.11
N ILE A 96 11.15 6.35 -6.16
CA ILE A 96 11.15 4.89 -6.28
C ILE A 96 10.11 4.44 -7.31
N GLY A 97 9.11 5.27 -7.58
CA GLY A 97 8.11 4.99 -8.58
C GLY A 97 6.69 4.88 -8.07
N ALA A 98 6.45 5.30 -6.82
CA ALA A 98 5.09 5.34 -6.30
C ALA A 98 4.25 6.37 -7.04
N ASP A 99 2.96 6.06 -7.22
CA ASP A 99 2.05 6.95 -7.93
C ASP A 99 1.56 8.10 -7.07
N ASP A 100 1.42 7.87 -5.78
CA ASP A 100 0.88 8.87 -4.90
C ASP A 100 1.24 8.57 -3.45
N TYR A 101 0.77 9.40 -2.54
CA TYR A 101 1.22 9.46 -1.18
C TYR A 101 0.09 9.97 -0.30
N VAL A 102 -0.24 9.23 0.74
CA VAL A 102 -1.33 9.60 1.66
C VAL A 102 -0.78 9.65 3.08
N ALA A 103 -0.97 10.78 3.74
CA ALA A 103 -0.50 10.96 5.11
C ALA A 103 -1.50 10.45 6.12
N LYS A 104 -1.00 9.85 7.18
CA LYS A 104 -1.79 9.46 8.34
C LYS A 104 -1.79 10.61 9.37
N PRO A 105 -2.75 10.70 10.25
CA PRO A 105 -4.02 9.98 10.20
C PRO A 105 -4.96 10.59 9.18
N PHE A 106 -5.96 9.83 8.77
CA PHE A 106 -6.96 10.32 7.83
C PHE A 106 -8.34 10.01 8.41
N SER A 107 -9.34 10.78 7.96
CA SER A 107 -10.71 10.62 8.44
C SER A 107 -11.60 10.29 7.26
N PRO A 108 -12.45 9.26 7.38
CA PRO A 108 -13.46 9.00 6.35
C PRO A 108 -14.52 10.11 6.40
N ARG A 109 -15.00 10.47 5.26
CA ARG A 109 -16.04 11.50 5.18
C ARG A 109 -17.19 11.04 4.35
#